data_44ba92db817b4997b689169aec607620
#
_entry.id   44ba92db817b4997b689169aec607620
#
_cell.length_a   1.000
_cell.length_b   1.000
_cell.length_c   1.000
_cell.angle_alpha   90.00
_cell.angle_beta   90.00
_cell.angle_gamma   90.00
#
_symmetry.space_group_name_H-M   'P 1'
#
loop_
_entity.id
_entity.type
_entity.pdbx_description
1 polymer ?
#
loop_
_entity_poly.entity_id
_entity_poly.type
_entity_poly.pdbx_seq_one_letter_code
_entity_poly.pdbx_strand_id
1 'polypeptide(L)'
;MEIDVSGFEANNSNNSHGEIEEIEDEIDKRFKCFKNFDITSDPPSDHHFSHHKMSTNNNKHVFFGSNNSLAENLQKEWKVLETNLPDFILVRAYQNRIDLMRAAVIGPPNTPYNHGVFFFDIVFPSNYPAMPPKLFYHSNGLDLNPNLHPDGKVSLRLLQKWNPKQSNLLQLLVSIPCLVLNSKPYLNQFHRLYLFYELEVLKYNKNAFMLTCEAMMRTLQMPPRHFKDFVAGHFRQRAHPILLKYKEHMDADQSECMRQSFLKLLKAFEENGAYCKHHLISQAWMIAEIKKTGSKPDLAPVTEELQAV
;
A
#
# COMPACT_ATOMS: atom_id res chain seq x y z
N MET A 1 78.99 12.50 33.44
CA MET A 1 77.94 13.43 32.92
C MET A 1 76.96 12.60 32.19
N GLU A 2 76.02 12.03 32.95
CA GLU A 2 74.95 11.16 32.47
C GLU A 2 73.81 12.04 32.14
N ILE A 3 73.25 11.84 30.94
CA ILE A 3 72.08 12.54 30.49
C ILE A 3 70.92 11.53 30.60
N ASP A 4 70.03 11.84 31.52
CA ASP A 4 68.76 11.14 31.78
C ASP A 4 67.80 11.32 30.60
N VAL A 5 67.29 10.20 30.05
CA VAL A 5 66.23 10.15 29.00
C VAL A 5 65.10 9.37 29.55
N SER A 6 64.36 9.96 30.49
CA SER A 6 63.03 9.47 30.90
C SER A 6 61.95 10.43 30.42
N GLY A 7 60.98 9.94 29.64
CA GLY A 7 59.78 10.68 29.46
C GLY A 7 59.28 10.86 28.00
N PHE A 8 58.94 9.79 27.31
CA PHE A 8 57.98 9.89 26.25
C PHE A 8 56.81 8.84 26.50
N GLU A 9 55.86 9.31 27.24
CA GLU A 9 54.59 8.59 27.32
C GLU A 9 53.87 8.69 25.96
N ALA A 10 53.64 7.55 25.35
CA ALA A 10 52.82 7.42 24.19
C ALA A 10 51.35 7.67 24.57
N ASN A 11 50.79 8.83 24.19
CA ASN A 11 49.36 9.09 24.22
C ASN A 11 48.68 8.16 23.27
N ASN A 12 48.07 7.14 23.81
CA ASN A 12 47.15 6.24 23.13
C ASN A 12 45.83 7.01 22.85
N SER A 13 45.74 7.67 21.70
CA SER A 13 44.51 8.26 21.26
C SER A 13 43.55 7.12 20.92
N ASN A 14 42.64 6.83 21.84
CA ASN A 14 41.45 6.04 21.58
C ASN A 14 40.67 6.70 20.44
N ASN A 15 40.81 6.18 19.24
CA ASN A 15 39.84 6.39 18.15
C ASN A 15 38.53 5.75 18.59
N SER A 16 37.71 6.50 19.31
CA SER A 16 36.29 6.22 19.39
C SER A 16 35.72 6.36 17.95
N HIS A 17 35.52 5.24 17.28
CA HIS A 17 34.61 5.19 16.16
C HIS A 17 33.27 5.63 16.74
N GLY A 18 32.91 6.88 16.50
CA GLY A 18 31.56 7.36 16.78
C GLY A 18 30.61 6.49 15.94
N GLU A 19 29.91 5.58 16.59
CA GLU A 19 28.74 4.95 16.01
C GLU A 19 27.83 6.10 15.60
N ILE A 20 27.66 6.29 14.29
CA ILE A 20 26.66 7.19 13.77
C ILE A 20 25.34 6.48 14.15
N GLU A 21 24.75 6.88 15.28
CA GLU A 21 23.38 6.51 15.58
C GLU A 21 22.55 7.06 14.43
N GLU A 22 22.13 6.18 13.54
CA GLU A 22 21.09 6.52 12.54
C GLU A 22 19.86 6.95 13.34
N ILE A 23 19.62 8.26 13.38
CA ILE A 23 18.41 8.81 13.97
C ILE A 23 17.25 8.34 13.10
N GLU A 24 16.66 7.21 13.50
CA GLU A 24 15.52 6.65 12.82
C GLU A 24 14.37 7.65 12.86
N ASP A 25 13.87 8.04 11.68
CA ASP A 25 12.77 8.98 11.53
C ASP A 25 11.50 8.43 12.21
N GLU A 26 10.72 9.31 12.80
CA GLU A 26 9.47 9.01 13.49
C GLU A 26 8.46 8.23 12.60
N ILE A 27 8.43 8.50 11.30
CA ILE A 27 7.57 7.77 10.36
C ILE A 27 8.01 6.31 10.25
N ASP A 28 9.32 6.06 10.16
CA ASP A 28 9.84 4.70 10.05
C ASP A 28 9.62 3.92 11.34
N LYS A 29 9.73 4.55 12.50
CA LYS A 29 9.40 3.95 13.80
C LYS A 29 7.93 3.54 13.86
N ARG A 30 7.02 4.46 13.49
CA ARG A 30 5.57 4.17 13.47
C ARG A 30 5.21 3.08 12.48
N PHE A 31 5.85 3.07 11.31
CA PHE A 31 5.65 2.03 10.33
C PHE A 31 6.10 0.65 10.83
N LYS A 32 7.27 0.56 11.46
CA LYS A 32 7.76 -0.71 12.06
C LYS A 32 6.85 -1.26 13.15
N CYS A 33 6.22 -0.36 13.92
CA CYS A 33 5.27 -0.74 14.98
C CYS A 33 3.84 -0.95 14.48
N PHE A 34 3.59 -0.79 13.17
CA PHE A 34 2.24 -0.86 12.63
C PHE A 34 1.75 -2.31 12.57
N LYS A 35 0.72 -2.62 13.36
CA LYS A 35 0.18 -3.99 13.46
C LYS A 35 -0.67 -4.35 12.24
N ASN A 36 -0.60 -5.61 11.82
CA ASN A 36 -1.45 -6.13 10.75
C ASN A 36 -2.93 -6.15 11.16
N PHE A 37 -3.23 -6.55 12.39
CA PHE A 37 -4.57 -6.45 12.97
C PHE A 37 -4.55 -5.52 14.17
N ASP A 38 -5.50 -4.58 14.21
CA ASP A 38 -5.67 -3.70 15.38
C ASP A 38 -7.14 -3.31 15.55
N ILE A 39 -7.52 -3.01 16.80
CA ILE A 39 -8.88 -2.63 17.17
C ILE A 39 -8.86 -1.19 17.66
N THR A 40 -9.62 -0.33 16.99
CA THR A 40 -9.77 1.09 17.35
C THR A 40 -11.17 1.34 17.90
N SER A 41 -11.38 2.47 18.59
CA SER A 41 -12.68 2.76 19.21
C SER A 41 -13.77 2.95 18.16
N ASP A 42 -13.56 3.86 17.21
CA ASP A 42 -14.58 4.29 16.26
C ASP A 42 -14.14 4.15 14.81
N PRO A 43 -15.08 3.82 13.89
CA PRO A 43 -14.80 3.88 12.47
C PRO A 43 -14.53 5.34 12.07
N PRO A 44 -13.61 5.56 11.11
CA PRO A 44 -13.32 6.89 10.62
C PRO A 44 -14.50 7.45 9.81
N SER A 45 -14.61 8.79 9.77
CA SER A 45 -15.70 9.46 9.03
C SER A 45 -15.66 9.22 7.52
N ASP A 46 -14.50 8.80 6.98
CA ASP A 46 -14.30 8.43 5.57
C ASP A 46 -14.61 6.95 5.28
N HIS A 47 -15.11 6.20 6.27
CA HIS A 47 -15.56 4.82 6.04
C HIS A 47 -16.87 4.81 5.25
N HIS A 48 -16.89 4.12 4.10
CA HIS A 48 -18.04 4.12 3.17
C HIS A 48 -19.37 3.77 3.85
N PHE A 49 -19.34 2.83 4.80
CA PHE A 49 -20.52 2.38 5.53
C PHE A 49 -20.73 3.08 6.88
N SER A 50 -20.02 4.19 7.18
CA SER A 50 -20.14 4.89 8.46
C SER A 50 -21.57 5.31 8.79
N HIS A 51 -22.33 5.75 7.79
CA HIS A 51 -23.73 6.17 7.93
C HIS A 51 -24.74 5.03 7.76
N HIS A 52 -24.28 3.82 7.47
CA HIS A 52 -25.15 2.65 7.36
C HIS A 52 -25.68 2.30 8.75
N LYS A 53 -26.99 2.51 8.97
CA LYS A 53 -27.62 2.13 10.25
C LYS A 53 -27.62 0.60 10.35
N MET A 54 -27.05 0.08 11.44
CA MET A 54 -27.31 -1.30 11.80
C MET A 54 -28.82 -1.50 11.91
N SER A 55 -29.37 -2.45 11.18
CA SER A 55 -30.79 -2.80 11.25
C SER A 55 -31.06 -3.51 12.58
N THR A 56 -30.98 -2.76 13.69
CA THR A 56 -31.44 -3.22 15.00
C THR A 56 -32.84 -2.63 15.19
N ASN A 57 -33.82 -3.51 15.20
CA ASN A 57 -35.10 -3.16 15.80
C ASN A 57 -34.81 -2.85 17.28
N ASN A 58 -34.97 -1.58 17.66
CA ASN A 58 -34.86 -0.96 18.99
C ASN A 58 -33.58 -0.16 19.26
N ASN A 59 -33.84 1.11 19.52
CA ASN A 59 -32.98 2.14 20.09
C ASN A 59 -32.36 1.71 21.43
N LYS A 60 -31.26 0.97 21.40
CA LYS A 60 -30.36 0.87 22.55
C LYS A 60 -28.95 0.64 22.05
N HIS A 61 -28.00 1.43 22.54
CA HIS A 61 -26.59 1.15 22.47
C HIS A 61 -26.37 -0.35 22.65
N VAL A 62 -25.78 -1.03 21.66
CA VAL A 62 -25.45 -2.46 21.77
C VAL A 62 -24.26 -2.57 22.71
N PHE A 63 -24.53 -2.33 24.00
CA PHE A 63 -23.69 -2.82 25.07
C PHE A 63 -23.99 -4.32 25.22
N PHE A 64 -22.94 -5.11 25.34
CA PHE A 64 -22.91 -6.53 25.67
C PHE A 64 -24.17 -6.98 26.40
N GLY A 65 -25.12 -7.66 25.75
CA GLY A 65 -26.16 -8.27 26.53
C GLY A 65 -27.53 -8.63 25.97
N SER A 66 -27.79 -8.66 24.63
CA SER A 66 -28.98 -9.39 24.15
C SER A 66 -29.02 -9.54 22.62
N ASN A 67 -28.92 -10.74 22.17
CA ASN A 67 -28.75 -11.34 20.85
C ASN A 67 -27.29 -11.48 20.42
N ASN A 68 -26.58 -12.32 21.15
CA ASN A 68 -25.12 -12.49 21.10
C ASN A 68 -24.56 -13.14 19.83
N SER A 69 -25.39 -13.64 18.89
CA SER A 69 -24.88 -14.45 17.80
C SER A 69 -24.00 -13.67 16.82
N LEU A 70 -24.33 -12.41 16.48
CA LEU A 70 -23.50 -11.60 15.58
C LEU A 70 -22.18 -11.19 16.26
N ALA A 71 -22.26 -10.68 17.49
CA ALA A 71 -21.07 -10.26 18.24
C ALA A 71 -20.10 -11.43 18.46
N GLU A 72 -20.61 -12.59 18.82
CA GLU A 72 -19.81 -13.82 18.99
C GLU A 72 -19.17 -14.27 17.67
N ASN A 73 -19.88 -14.21 16.56
CA ASN A 73 -19.34 -14.57 15.27
C ASN A 73 -18.25 -13.57 14.84
N LEU A 74 -18.44 -12.27 15.05
CA LEU A 74 -17.44 -11.26 14.71
C LEU A 74 -16.21 -11.35 15.62
N GLN A 75 -16.36 -11.67 16.90
CA GLN A 75 -15.22 -11.94 17.78
C GLN A 75 -14.41 -13.16 17.32
N LYS A 76 -15.06 -14.20 16.79
CA LYS A 76 -14.35 -15.34 16.18
C LYS A 76 -13.58 -14.90 14.93
N GLU A 77 -14.20 -14.07 14.05
CA GLU A 77 -13.49 -13.49 12.91
C GLU A 77 -12.27 -12.68 13.36
N TRP A 78 -12.40 -11.81 14.37
CA TRP A 78 -11.29 -11.02 14.89
C TRP A 78 -10.14 -11.90 15.36
N LYS A 79 -10.44 -12.96 16.13
CA LYS A 79 -9.43 -13.91 16.60
C LYS A 79 -8.72 -14.63 15.45
N VAL A 80 -9.47 -15.02 14.41
CA VAL A 80 -8.89 -15.65 13.22
C VAL A 80 -7.97 -14.67 12.48
N LEU A 81 -8.38 -13.41 12.32
CA LEU A 81 -7.59 -12.37 11.67
C LEU A 81 -6.33 -12.04 12.50
N GLU A 82 -6.46 -11.84 13.80
CA GLU A 82 -5.32 -11.53 14.67
C GLU A 82 -4.22 -12.60 14.60
N THR A 83 -4.60 -13.87 14.45
CA THR A 83 -3.66 -14.99 14.46
C THR A 83 -3.11 -15.33 13.08
N ASN A 84 -3.90 -15.14 12.00
CA ASN A 84 -3.61 -15.74 10.70
C ASN A 84 -3.52 -14.74 9.53
N LEU A 85 -3.58 -13.44 9.78
CA LEU A 85 -3.38 -12.45 8.71
C LEU A 85 -1.96 -12.59 8.14
N PRO A 86 -1.83 -12.72 6.81
CA PRO A 86 -0.52 -12.64 6.17
C PRO A 86 -0.02 -11.18 6.16
N ASP A 87 1.30 -10.99 6.07
CA ASP A 87 1.96 -9.68 6.16
C ASP A 87 1.51 -8.66 5.10
N PHE A 88 0.92 -9.13 4.02
CA PHE A 88 0.42 -8.27 2.94
C PHE A 88 -1.06 -7.88 3.10
N ILE A 89 -1.70 -8.20 4.24
CA ILE A 89 -3.07 -7.79 4.57
C ILE A 89 -3.09 -7.15 5.96
N LEU A 90 -3.65 -5.94 6.03
CA LEU A 90 -3.81 -5.22 7.28
C LEU A 90 -5.28 -4.91 7.51
N VAL A 91 -5.75 -5.05 8.76
CA VAL A 91 -7.17 -4.84 9.09
C VAL A 91 -7.31 -3.95 10.33
N ARG A 92 -8.28 -3.06 10.29
CA ARG A 92 -8.77 -2.27 11.43
C ARG A 92 -10.22 -2.63 11.71
N ALA A 93 -10.49 -3.09 12.92
CA ALA A 93 -11.82 -3.34 13.46
C ALA A 93 -12.21 -2.22 14.43
N TYR A 94 -13.50 -2.05 14.72
CA TYR A 94 -14.01 -0.91 15.48
C TYR A 94 -14.87 -1.40 16.65
N GLN A 95 -14.53 -0.97 17.89
CA GLN A 95 -15.23 -1.40 19.11
C GLN A 95 -16.68 -0.91 19.15
N ASN A 96 -16.92 0.35 18.78
CA ASN A 96 -18.23 0.97 18.82
C ASN A 96 -19.12 0.61 17.61
N ARG A 97 -18.53 0.02 16.57
CA ARG A 97 -19.19 -0.45 15.35
C ARG A 97 -18.57 -1.78 14.92
N ILE A 98 -18.84 -2.82 15.71
CA ILE A 98 -18.29 -4.16 15.49
C ILE A 98 -18.64 -4.75 14.11
N ASP A 99 -19.71 -4.26 13.51
CA ASP A 99 -20.18 -4.61 12.17
C ASP A 99 -19.34 -3.99 11.04
N LEU A 100 -18.38 -3.12 11.36
CA LEU A 100 -17.53 -2.44 10.38
C LEU A 100 -16.06 -2.85 10.54
N MET A 101 -15.37 -2.97 9.43
CA MET A 101 -13.91 -3.11 9.35
C MET A 101 -13.37 -2.37 8.13
N ARG A 102 -12.09 -2.02 8.16
CA ARG A 102 -11.34 -1.58 6.98
C ARG A 102 -10.13 -2.46 6.78
N ALA A 103 -9.92 -2.93 5.56
CA ALA A 103 -8.75 -3.71 5.18
C ALA A 103 -7.89 -2.95 4.17
N ALA A 104 -6.58 -3.13 4.27
CA ALA A 104 -5.59 -2.76 3.26
C ALA A 104 -4.94 -4.04 2.73
N VAL A 105 -4.85 -4.17 1.41
CA VAL A 105 -4.23 -5.31 0.73
C VAL A 105 -3.08 -4.79 -0.12
N ILE A 106 -1.88 -5.32 0.11
CA ILE A 106 -0.69 -4.98 -0.69
C ILE A 106 -0.72 -5.83 -1.96
N GLY A 107 -0.48 -5.18 -3.11
CA GLY A 107 -0.42 -5.85 -4.41
C GLY A 107 0.72 -6.85 -4.49
N PRO A 108 0.46 -8.08 -4.98
CA PRO A 108 1.45 -9.16 -5.00
C PRO A 108 2.63 -8.87 -5.93
N PRO A 109 3.82 -9.42 -5.64
CA PRO A 109 4.98 -9.32 -6.53
C PRO A 109 4.69 -9.96 -7.89
N ASN A 110 5.40 -9.52 -8.93
CA ASN A 110 5.26 -10.00 -10.32
C ASN A 110 3.87 -9.82 -10.92
N THR A 111 3.08 -8.88 -10.40
CA THR A 111 1.80 -8.44 -10.95
C THR A 111 1.86 -6.96 -11.32
N PRO A 112 0.94 -6.45 -12.15
CA PRO A 112 0.86 -5.02 -12.41
C PRO A 112 0.45 -4.19 -11.18
N TYR A 113 0.06 -4.84 -10.10
CA TYR A 113 -0.36 -4.25 -8.83
C TYR A 113 0.74 -4.19 -7.78
N ASN A 114 1.94 -4.68 -8.09
CA ASN A 114 3.05 -4.80 -7.15
C ASN A 114 3.31 -3.49 -6.39
N HIS A 115 3.46 -3.60 -5.07
CA HIS A 115 3.64 -2.50 -4.12
C HIS A 115 2.46 -1.52 -4.00
N GLY A 116 1.38 -1.64 -4.79
CA GLY A 116 0.15 -0.88 -4.58
C GLY A 116 -0.51 -1.26 -3.25
N VAL A 117 -1.23 -0.32 -2.65
CA VAL A 117 -2.04 -0.58 -1.45
C VAL A 117 -3.50 -0.33 -1.79
N PHE A 118 -4.33 -1.36 -1.63
CA PHE A 118 -5.73 -1.35 -2.03
C PHE A 118 -6.62 -1.42 -0.80
N PHE A 119 -7.50 -0.45 -0.62
CA PHE A 119 -8.33 -0.31 0.58
C PHE A 119 -9.76 -0.79 0.34
N PHE A 120 -10.28 -1.49 1.34
CA PHE A 120 -11.64 -2.04 1.32
C PHE A 120 -12.35 -1.72 2.62
N ASP A 121 -13.51 -1.09 2.53
CA ASP A 121 -14.43 -0.98 3.65
C ASP A 121 -15.38 -2.17 3.65
N ILE A 122 -15.63 -2.70 4.82
CA ILE A 122 -16.36 -3.94 5.04
C ILE A 122 -17.51 -3.68 6.01
N VAL A 123 -18.70 -4.17 5.67
CA VAL A 123 -19.84 -4.17 6.59
C VAL A 123 -20.44 -5.57 6.68
N PHE A 124 -20.67 -6.01 7.89
CA PHE A 124 -21.30 -7.29 8.17
C PHE A 124 -22.82 -7.11 8.35
N PRO A 125 -23.64 -7.91 7.65
CA PRO A 125 -25.09 -7.89 7.85
C PRO A 125 -25.46 -8.49 9.21
N SER A 126 -26.62 -8.10 9.74
CA SER A 126 -27.11 -8.56 11.06
C SER A 126 -27.28 -10.07 11.17
N ASN A 127 -27.47 -10.75 10.06
CA ASN A 127 -27.61 -12.21 9.96
C ASN A 127 -26.31 -12.92 9.53
N TYR A 128 -25.15 -12.25 9.65
CA TYR A 128 -23.85 -12.90 9.42
C TYR A 128 -23.67 -14.11 10.38
N PRO A 129 -23.17 -15.26 9.92
CA PRO A 129 -22.59 -15.58 8.62
C PRO A 129 -23.60 -16.12 7.57
N ALA A 130 -24.92 -16.14 7.86
CA ALA A 130 -25.92 -16.61 6.88
C ALA A 130 -25.83 -15.85 5.54
N MET A 131 -25.55 -14.55 5.59
CA MET A 131 -25.22 -13.71 4.45
C MET A 131 -23.76 -13.27 4.51
N PRO A 132 -23.07 -13.14 3.36
CA PRO A 132 -21.69 -12.66 3.31
C PRO A 132 -21.58 -11.18 3.73
N PRO A 133 -20.38 -10.72 4.13
CA PRO A 133 -20.11 -9.30 4.30
C PRO A 133 -20.19 -8.57 2.95
N LYS A 134 -20.46 -7.26 2.98
CA LYS A 134 -20.37 -6.39 1.81
C LYS A 134 -19.04 -5.67 1.84
N LEU A 135 -18.40 -5.56 0.67
CA LEU A 135 -17.15 -4.85 0.48
C LEU A 135 -17.36 -3.64 -0.42
N PHE A 136 -16.69 -2.56 -0.08
CA PHE A 136 -16.53 -1.38 -0.93
C PHE A 136 -15.05 -1.13 -1.16
N TYR A 137 -14.62 -1.07 -2.41
CA TYR A 137 -13.24 -0.77 -2.80
C TYR A 137 -13.05 0.74 -2.98
N HIS A 138 -12.00 1.30 -2.39
CA HIS A 138 -11.60 2.69 -2.57
C HIS A 138 -10.91 2.89 -3.93
N SER A 139 -11.69 2.88 -5.00
CA SER A 139 -11.20 2.97 -6.38
C SER A 139 -10.65 4.35 -6.74
N ASN A 140 -11.10 5.39 -6.04
CA ASN A 140 -10.88 6.79 -6.43
C ASN A 140 -11.28 7.08 -7.90
N GLY A 141 -12.26 6.32 -8.45
CA GLY A 141 -12.72 6.44 -9.82
C GLY A 141 -11.81 5.79 -10.87
N LEU A 142 -10.79 5.01 -10.46
CA LEU A 142 -9.88 4.30 -11.37
C LEU A 142 -10.44 2.93 -11.76
N ASP A 143 -10.46 2.64 -13.04
CA ASP A 143 -10.80 1.32 -13.59
C ASP A 143 -9.56 0.43 -13.67
N LEU A 144 -9.17 -0.08 -12.51
CA LEU A 144 -7.87 -0.73 -12.30
C LEU A 144 -7.92 -2.24 -12.55
N ASN A 145 -9.06 -2.87 -12.29
CA ASN A 145 -9.21 -4.33 -12.37
C ASN A 145 -10.67 -4.71 -12.68
N PRO A 146 -10.92 -5.72 -13.53
CA PRO A 146 -12.27 -6.13 -13.88
C PRO A 146 -13.18 -6.54 -12.72
N ASN A 147 -12.57 -6.93 -11.60
CA ASN A 147 -13.26 -7.32 -10.38
C ASN A 147 -13.40 -6.19 -9.36
N LEU A 148 -12.69 -5.05 -9.56
CA LEU A 148 -12.67 -3.87 -8.71
C LEU A 148 -13.16 -2.67 -9.50
N HIS A 149 -14.46 -2.44 -9.47
CA HIS A 149 -15.09 -1.43 -10.32
C HIS A 149 -14.80 0.01 -9.87
N PRO A 150 -14.82 0.99 -10.79
CA PRO A 150 -14.58 2.40 -10.47
C PRO A 150 -15.59 2.99 -9.48
N ASP A 151 -16.79 2.44 -9.38
CA ASP A 151 -17.83 2.80 -8.41
C ASP A 151 -17.63 2.19 -7.01
N GLY A 152 -16.55 1.44 -6.81
CA GLY A 152 -16.22 0.76 -5.57
C GLY A 152 -16.83 -0.64 -5.39
N LYS A 153 -17.64 -1.09 -6.36
CA LYS A 153 -18.19 -2.45 -6.33
C LYS A 153 -17.09 -3.50 -6.47
N VAL A 154 -17.20 -4.57 -5.69
CA VAL A 154 -16.25 -5.69 -5.66
C VAL A 154 -16.94 -6.96 -6.15
N SER A 155 -16.37 -7.59 -7.18
CA SER A 155 -16.91 -8.82 -7.79
C SER A 155 -16.01 -10.01 -7.44
N LEU A 156 -16.31 -10.73 -6.35
CA LEU A 156 -15.55 -11.91 -5.91
C LEU A 156 -16.40 -13.18 -6.02
N ARG A 157 -15.78 -14.25 -6.55
CA ARG A 157 -16.46 -15.56 -6.64
C ARG A 157 -16.84 -16.11 -5.26
N LEU A 158 -16.05 -15.83 -4.23
CA LEU A 158 -16.32 -16.30 -2.86
C LEU A 158 -17.60 -15.65 -2.31
N LEU A 159 -17.86 -14.37 -2.61
CA LEU A 159 -19.12 -13.71 -2.22
C LEU A 159 -20.34 -14.34 -2.91
N GLN A 160 -20.18 -14.76 -4.18
CA GLN A 160 -21.25 -15.42 -4.93
C GLN A 160 -21.51 -16.86 -4.47
N LYS A 161 -20.46 -17.54 -3.97
CA LYS A 161 -20.49 -18.93 -3.51
C LYS A 161 -20.29 -19.03 -1.98
N TRP A 162 -20.80 -18.03 -1.26
CA TRP A 162 -20.64 -17.98 0.19
C TRP A 162 -21.28 -19.19 0.87
N ASN A 163 -20.50 -19.86 1.71
CA ASN A 163 -20.98 -20.95 2.55
C ASN A 163 -20.89 -20.55 4.03
N PRO A 164 -22.01 -20.34 4.75
CA PRO A 164 -22.00 -19.88 6.15
C PRO A 164 -21.22 -20.76 7.12
N LYS A 165 -21.00 -22.02 6.79
CA LYS A 165 -20.30 -22.99 7.67
C LYS A 165 -18.79 -23.08 7.40
N GLN A 166 -18.34 -22.61 6.23
CA GLN A 166 -16.96 -22.81 5.78
C GLN A 166 -16.26 -21.50 5.41
N SER A 167 -17.02 -20.50 4.92
CA SER A 167 -16.45 -19.22 4.51
C SER A 167 -16.26 -18.29 5.69
N ASN A 168 -15.15 -17.54 5.67
CA ASN A 168 -14.81 -16.51 6.67
C ASN A 168 -14.19 -15.29 6.01
N LEU A 169 -13.99 -14.22 6.78
CA LEU A 169 -13.44 -12.98 6.25
C LEU A 169 -11.97 -13.15 5.81
N LEU A 170 -11.16 -13.92 6.52
CA LEU A 170 -9.77 -14.16 6.13
C LEU A 170 -9.66 -14.75 4.73
N GLN A 171 -10.46 -15.80 4.43
CA GLN A 171 -10.48 -16.40 3.10
C GLN A 171 -10.90 -15.40 2.03
N LEU A 172 -11.87 -14.53 2.34
CA LEU A 172 -12.32 -13.48 1.45
C LEU A 172 -11.21 -12.48 1.13
N LEU A 173 -10.52 -11.99 2.17
CA LEU A 173 -9.40 -11.05 2.02
C LEU A 173 -8.23 -11.67 1.26
N VAL A 174 -7.84 -12.91 1.57
CA VAL A 174 -6.78 -13.63 0.85
C VAL A 174 -7.15 -13.91 -0.61
N SER A 175 -8.44 -14.07 -0.93
CA SER A 175 -8.86 -14.25 -2.32
C SER A 175 -8.60 -13.02 -3.21
N ILE A 176 -8.49 -11.82 -2.65
CA ILE A 176 -8.22 -10.59 -3.40
C ILE A 176 -6.82 -10.64 -4.04
N PRO A 177 -5.71 -10.74 -3.31
CA PRO A 177 -4.39 -10.80 -3.93
C PRO A 177 -4.18 -12.07 -4.77
N CYS A 178 -4.79 -13.19 -4.40
CA CYS A 178 -4.58 -14.46 -5.10
C CYS A 178 -5.36 -14.56 -6.43
N LEU A 179 -6.57 -14.07 -6.48
CA LEU A 179 -7.48 -14.30 -7.61
C LEU A 179 -7.79 -13.03 -8.41
N VAL A 180 -7.73 -11.87 -7.78
CA VAL A 180 -8.07 -10.59 -8.41
C VAL A 180 -6.83 -9.84 -8.85
N LEU A 181 -5.90 -9.57 -7.92
CA LEU A 181 -4.66 -8.83 -8.18
C LEU A 181 -3.55 -9.73 -8.76
N ASN A 182 -3.89 -10.61 -9.69
CA ASN A 182 -2.98 -11.61 -10.27
C ASN A 182 -2.17 -11.04 -11.46
N SER A 183 -1.27 -11.85 -12.02
CA SER A 183 -0.40 -11.46 -13.14
C SER A 183 -1.11 -11.36 -14.50
N LYS A 184 -2.33 -11.88 -14.62
CA LYS A 184 -3.14 -11.89 -15.86
C LYS A 184 -4.58 -11.42 -15.60
N PRO A 185 -4.79 -10.24 -15.03
CA PRO A 185 -6.13 -9.76 -14.61
C PRO A 185 -7.12 -9.66 -15.77
N TYR A 186 -6.63 -9.40 -16.98
CA TYR A 186 -7.46 -9.40 -18.18
C TYR A 186 -8.26 -10.69 -18.35
N LEU A 187 -7.67 -11.83 -17.98
CA LEU A 187 -8.33 -13.15 -18.10
C LEU A 187 -9.41 -13.38 -17.03
N ASN A 188 -9.49 -12.56 -16.00
CA ASN A 188 -10.58 -12.64 -15.02
C ASN A 188 -11.96 -12.36 -15.62
N GLN A 189 -12.02 -11.68 -16.75
CA GLN A 189 -13.26 -11.38 -17.48
C GLN A 189 -13.70 -12.49 -18.42
N PHE A 190 -12.77 -13.31 -18.91
CA PHE A 190 -13.03 -14.23 -20.00
C PHE A 190 -12.84 -15.68 -19.59
N HIS A 191 -13.91 -16.48 -19.70
CA HIS A 191 -13.87 -17.92 -19.46
C HIS A 191 -13.40 -18.74 -20.68
N ARG A 192 -12.97 -18.11 -21.78
CA ARG A 192 -12.63 -18.79 -23.03
C ARG A 192 -11.16 -18.69 -23.37
N LEU A 193 -10.58 -19.85 -23.71
CA LEU A 193 -9.25 -19.99 -24.33
C LEU A 193 -9.26 -19.34 -25.73
N TYR A 194 -8.44 -18.30 -25.91
CA TYR A 194 -8.08 -17.80 -27.22
C TYR A 194 -6.55 -17.70 -27.36
N LEU A 195 -6.05 -18.19 -28.48
CA LEU A 195 -4.62 -18.32 -28.79
C LEU A 195 -3.88 -16.99 -29.07
N PHE A 196 -4.55 -15.85 -29.03
CA PHE A 196 -3.96 -14.54 -29.43
C PHE A 196 -3.92 -13.50 -28.29
N TYR A 197 -4.02 -13.92 -27.02
CA TYR A 197 -4.16 -12.96 -25.90
C TYR A 197 -2.86 -12.37 -25.35
N GLU A 198 -1.69 -12.82 -25.74
CA GLU A 198 -0.45 -12.36 -25.10
C GLU A 198 -0.25 -10.85 -25.25
N LEU A 199 -0.50 -10.30 -26.44
CA LEU A 199 -0.38 -8.87 -26.68
C LEU A 199 -1.43 -8.05 -25.90
N GLU A 200 -2.66 -8.53 -25.84
CA GLU A 200 -3.72 -7.86 -25.08
C GLU A 200 -3.48 -7.92 -23.57
N VAL A 201 -2.98 -9.04 -23.07
CA VAL A 201 -2.54 -9.18 -21.66
C VAL A 201 -1.40 -8.21 -21.36
N LEU A 202 -0.42 -8.07 -22.24
CA LEU A 202 0.70 -7.14 -22.07
C LEU A 202 0.23 -5.68 -22.04
N LYS A 203 -0.63 -5.30 -22.98
CA LYS A 203 -1.22 -3.94 -23.02
C LYS A 203 -2.04 -3.65 -21.78
N TYR A 204 -2.88 -4.62 -21.39
CA TYR A 204 -3.68 -4.50 -20.17
C TYR A 204 -2.81 -4.35 -18.93
N ASN A 205 -1.79 -5.20 -18.78
CA ASN A 205 -0.90 -5.17 -17.64
C ASN A 205 -0.12 -3.85 -17.56
N LYS A 206 0.31 -3.30 -18.70
CA LYS A 206 0.94 -1.97 -18.75
C LYS A 206 -0.02 -0.90 -18.24
N ASN A 207 -1.27 -0.89 -18.75
CA ASN A 207 -2.27 0.08 -18.32
C ASN A 207 -2.61 -0.09 -16.82
N ALA A 208 -2.82 -1.33 -16.35
CA ALA A 208 -3.09 -1.63 -14.95
C ALA A 208 -1.93 -1.18 -14.03
N PHE A 209 -0.66 -1.33 -14.47
CA PHE A 209 0.50 -0.81 -13.75
C PHE A 209 0.47 0.72 -13.67
N MET A 210 0.17 1.42 -14.77
CA MET A 210 0.07 2.87 -14.78
C MET A 210 -1.03 3.38 -13.85
N LEU A 211 -2.20 2.74 -13.88
CA LEU A 211 -3.30 3.05 -12.98
C LEU A 211 -2.96 2.70 -11.52
N THR A 212 -2.17 1.67 -11.28
CA THR A 212 -1.65 1.36 -9.95
C THR A 212 -0.75 2.47 -9.41
N CYS A 213 0.15 3.01 -10.25
CA CYS A 213 0.99 4.16 -9.88
C CYS A 213 0.15 5.42 -9.61
N GLU A 214 -0.90 5.65 -10.40
CA GLU A 214 -1.86 6.74 -10.14
C GLU A 214 -2.60 6.54 -8.81
N ALA A 215 -3.02 5.30 -8.50
CA ALA A 215 -3.64 4.96 -7.20
C ALA A 215 -2.68 5.20 -6.03
N MET A 216 -1.38 4.89 -6.18
CA MET A 216 -0.35 5.17 -5.17
C MET A 216 -0.25 6.67 -4.89
N MET A 217 -0.19 7.52 -5.92
CA MET A 217 -0.14 8.97 -5.77
C MET A 217 -1.38 9.51 -5.05
N ARG A 218 -2.58 9.06 -5.44
CA ARG A 218 -3.83 9.48 -4.77
C ARG A 218 -3.88 9.01 -3.31
N THR A 219 -3.40 7.81 -3.04
CA THR A 219 -3.32 7.27 -1.67
C THR A 219 -2.34 8.05 -0.80
N LEU A 220 -1.20 8.50 -1.35
CA LEU A 220 -0.24 9.37 -0.65
C LEU A 220 -0.84 10.75 -0.35
N GLN A 221 -1.58 11.33 -1.30
CA GLN A 221 -2.23 12.64 -1.13
C GLN A 221 -3.36 12.61 -0.11
N MET A 222 -4.14 11.52 -0.10
CA MET A 222 -5.29 11.35 0.80
C MET A 222 -5.29 9.94 1.40
N PRO A 223 -4.37 9.66 2.34
CA PRO A 223 -4.29 8.35 2.95
C PRO A 223 -5.55 8.08 3.79
N PRO A 224 -6.17 6.89 3.65
CA PRO A 224 -7.31 6.51 4.47
C PRO A 224 -6.99 6.59 5.95
N ARG A 225 -7.92 7.11 6.74
CA ARG A 225 -7.74 7.26 8.19
C ARG A 225 -7.42 5.90 8.81
N HIS A 226 -6.61 5.94 9.88
CA HIS A 226 -6.03 4.78 10.58
C HIS A 226 -4.96 4.01 9.80
N PHE A 227 -4.62 4.44 8.55
CA PHE A 227 -3.54 3.85 7.76
C PHE A 227 -2.47 4.86 7.32
N LYS A 228 -2.54 6.12 7.79
CA LYS A 228 -1.64 7.18 7.37
C LYS A 228 -0.16 6.81 7.57
N ASP A 229 0.19 6.34 8.76
CA ASP A 229 1.57 6.00 9.09
C ASP A 229 2.05 4.77 8.28
N PHE A 230 1.16 3.80 8.06
CA PHE A 230 1.44 2.66 7.19
C PHE A 230 1.69 3.09 5.74
N VAL A 231 0.82 3.91 5.17
CA VAL A 231 0.94 4.42 3.79
C VAL A 231 2.25 5.18 3.61
N ALA A 232 2.56 6.09 4.53
CA ALA A 232 3.78 6.89 4.49
C ALA A 232 5.04 6.01 4.52
N GLY A 233 5.16 5.12 5.50
CA GLY A 233 6.32 4.24 5.64
C GLY A 233 6.42 3.22 4.50
N HIS A 234 5.31 2.61 4.09
CA HIS A 234 5.27 1.65 2.99
C HIS A 234 5.81 2.23 1.69
N PHE A 235 5.31 3.39 1.26
CA PHE A 235 5.76 4.01 0.02
C PHE A 235 7.15 4.65 0.14
N ARG A 236 7.57 5.10 1.33
CA ARG A 236 8.94 5.55 1.54
C ARG A 236 9.94 4.42 1.27
N GLN A 237 9.70 3.23 1.82
CA GLN A 237 10.56 2.08 1.63
C GLN A 237 10.46 1.45 0.23
N ARG A 238 9.33 1.62 -0.45
CA ARG A 238 9.08 1.00 -1.77
C ARG A 238 9.24 1.96 -2.95
N ALA A 239 9.53 3.23 -2.71
CA ALA A 239 9.68 4.24 -3.76
C ALA A 239 10.71 3.81 -4.83
N HIS A 240 11.89 3.37 -4.39
CA HIS A 240 12.97 2.99 -5.29
C HIS A 240 12.61 1.82 -6.23
N PRO A 241 12.18 0.63 -5.75
CA PRO A 241 11.79 -0.46 -6.65
C PRO A 241 10.60 -0.12 -7.53
N ILE A 242 9.66 0.72 -7.08
CA ILE A 242 8.54 1.19 -7.92
C ILE A 242 9.05 2.04 -9.07
N LEU A 243 9.93 3.02 -8.81
CA LEU A 243 10.49 3.90 -9.82
C LEU A 243 11.38 3.15 -10.83
N LEU A 244 12.15 2.15 -10.37
CA LEU A 244 12.90 1.27 -11.28
C LEU A 244 11.97 0.53 -12.24
N LYS A 245 10.90 -0.07 -11.70
CA LYS A 245 9.91 -0.78 -12.53
C LYS A 245 9.20 0.15 -13.51
N TYR A 246 8.93 1.39 -13.10
CA TYR A 246 8.36 2.40 -13.99
C TYR A 246 9.30 2.72 -15.15
N LYS A 247 10.61 2.86 -14.88
CA LYS A 247 11.62 3.11 -15.92
C LYS A 247 11.66 1.99 -16.96
N GLU A 248 11.59 0.72 -16.55
CA GLU A 248 11.52 -0.41 -17.49
C GLU A 248 10.34 -0.25 -18.48
N HIS A 249 9.18 0.21 -18.01
CA HIS A 249 8.04 0.48 -18.89
C HIS A 249 8.24 1.70 -19.79
N MET A 250 9.00 2.70 -19.32
CA MET A 250 9.33 3.90 -20.11
C MET A 250 10.36 3.61 -21.20
N ASP A 251 11.32 2.71 -20.97
CA ASP A 251 12.30 2.32 -21.99
C ASP A 251 11.62 1.67 -23.19
N ALA A 252 10.50 0.98 -22.95
CA ALA A 252 9.67 0.39 -23.99
C ALA A 252 8.71 1.40 -24.66
N ASP A 253 8.36 2.51 -23.99
CA ASP A 253 7.44 3.53 -24.47
C ASP A 253 7.89 4.92 -24.00
N GLN A 254 8.58 5.63 -24.87
CA GLN A 254 9.14 6.95 -24.59
C GLN A 254 8.11 8.09 -24.74
N SER A 255 6.83 7.83 -24.55
CA SER A 255 5.80 8.85 -24.65
C SER A 255 5.95 9.93 -23.57
N GLU A 256 5.66 11.18 -23.96
CA GLU A 256 5.72 12.32 -23.05
C GLU A 256 4.77 12.17 -21.87
N CYS A 257 3.62 11.53 -22.08
CA CYS A 257 2.63 11.27 -21.03
C CYS A 257 3.22 10.37 -19.92
N MET A 258 3.97 9.32 -20.28
CA MET A 258 4.64 8.46 -19.32
C MET A 258 5.72 9.20 -18.54
N ARG A 259 6.48 10.07 -19.20
CA ARG A 259 7.51 10.88 -18.54
C ARG A 259 6.91 11.81 -17.52
N GLN A 260 5.86 12.54 -17.87
CA GLN A 260 5.18 13.44 -16.94
C GLN A 260 4.56 12.69 -15.74
N SER A 261 3.99 11.51 -15.98
CA SER A 261 3.45 10.67 -14.91
C SER A 261 4.55 10.13 -14.00
N PHE A 262 5.72 9.78 -14.55
CA PHE A 262 6.89 9.40 -13.76
C PHE A 262 7.36 10.53 -12.85
N LEU A 263 7.46 11.75 -13.37
CA LEU A 263 7.88 12.91 -12.58
C LEU A 263 6.90 13.22 -11.45
N LYS A 264 5.59 13.09 -11.71
CA LYS A 264 4.57 13.26 -10.67
C LYS A 264 4.70 12.20 -9.56
N LEU A 265 4.94 10.94 -9.95
CA LEU A 265 5.12 9.84 -8.99
C LEU A 265 6.38 10.03 -8.16
N LEU A 266 7.49 10.37 -8.80
CA LEU A 266 8.76 10.67 -8.13
C LEU A 266 8.58 11.81 -7.12
N LYS A 267 7.96 12.91 -7.54
CA LYS A 267 7.67 14.05 -6.67
C LYS A 267 6.81 13.64 -5.46
N ALA A 268 5.77 12.84 -5.68
CA ALA A 268 4.92 12.34 -4.58
C ALA A 268 5.72 11.51 -3.56
N PHE A 269 6.67 10.69 -4.02
CA PHE A 269 7.54 9.93 -3.13
C PHE A 269 8.52 10.83 -2.37
N GLU A 270 9.09 11.86 -3.01
CA GLU A 270 9.98 12.83 -2.34
C GLU A 270 9.24 13.66 -1.29
N GLU A 271 8.03 14.12 -1.60
CA GLU A 271 7.15 14.81 -0.65
C GLU A 271 6.79 13.92 0.55
N ASN A 272 6.76 12.60 0.35
CA ASN A 272 6.60 11.60 1.41
C ASN A 272 7.91 11.28 2.16
N GLY A 273 9.02 11.93 1.81
CA GLY A 273 10.33 11.78 2.47
C GLY A 273 11.20 10.64 1.92
N ALA A 274 10.88 10.08 0.76
CA ALA A 274 11.78 9.15 0.08
C ALA A 274 12.85 9.92 -0.70
N TYR A 275 14.12 9.50 -0.62
CA TYR A 275 15.19 10.10 -1.39
C TYR A 275 15.25 9.48 -2.80
N CYS A 276 14.67 10.17 -3.79
CA CYS A 276 14.49 9.63 -5.14
C CYS A 276 15.18 10.44 -6.25
N LYS A 277 15.84 11.57 -5.94
CA LYS A 277 16.45 12.48 -6.94
C LYS A 277 17.45 11.81 -7.87
N HIS A 278 18.19 10.79 -7.40
CA HIS A 278 19.10 10.02 -8.23
C HIS A 278 18.43 9.32 -9.43
N HIS A 279 17.11 9.10 -9.37
CA HIS A 279 16.36 8.57 -10.50
C HIS A 279 16.23 9.56 -11.66
N LEU A 280 16.45 10.86 -11.44
CA LEU A 280 16.50 11.88 -12.49
C LEU A 280 17.82 11.92 -13.24
N ILE A 281 18.88 11.33 -12.67
CA ILE A 281 20.25 11.38 -13.20
C ILE A 281 20.47 10.32 -14.30
N SER A 282 19.65 10.29 -15.33
CA SER A 282 20.10 9.83 -16.62
C SER A 282 20.26 11.07 -17.52
N GLN A 283 21.48 11.34 -18.01
CA GLN A 283 21.83 12.57 -18.72
C GLN A 283 20.87 12.93 -19.87
N ALA A 284 20.25 11.95 -20.50
CA ALA A 284 19.27 12.17 -21.57
C ALA A 284 17.98 12.87 -21.09
N TRP A 285 17.60 12.68 -19.83
CA TRP A 285 16.41 13.28 -19.24
C TRP A 285 16.61 14.76 -18.92
N MET A 286 17.75 15.11 -18.31
CA MET A 286 18.08 16.48 -17.98
C MET A 286 18.17 17.37 -19.23
N ILE A 287 18.76 16.85 -20.32
CA ILE A 287 18.88 17.56 -21.58
C ILE A 287 17.51 17.81 -22.22
N ALA A 288 16.57 16.87 -22.12
CA ALA A 288 15.22 17.03 -22.67
C ALA A 288 14.40 18.06 -21.87
N GLU A 289 14.51 18.09 -20.55
CA GLU A 289 13.80 19.04 -19.67
C GLU A 289 14.36 20.45 -19.83
N ILE A 290 15.69 20.63 -19.86
CA ILE A 290 16.37 21.93 -20.10
C ILE A 290 15.98 22.52 -21.47
N LYS A 291 15.85 21.68 -22.48
CA LYS A 291 15.44 22.12 -23.83
C LYS A 291 13.97 22.58 -23.88
N LYS A 292 13.11 22.06 -23.00
CA LYS A 292 11.68 22.31 -23.03
C LYS A 292 11.25 23.49 -22.13
N THR A 293 11.89 23.65 -20.98
CA THR A 293 11.52 24.66 -19.99
C THR A 293 12.38 25.92 -20.02
N GLY A 294 13.51 25.89 -20.71
CA GLY A 294 14.47 27.01 -20.78
C GLY A 294 15.09 27.37 -19.41
N SER A 295 14.77 26.64 -18.37
CA SER A 295 15.30 26.82 -17.01
C SER A 295 16.03 25.58 -16.53
N LYS A 296 17.19 25.77 -15.92
CA LYS A 296 17.89 24.70 -15.20
C LYS A 296 17.02 24.24 -14.04
N PRO A 297 16.82 22.93 -13.83
CA PRO A 297 16.23 22.47 -12.58
C PRO A 297 17.11 22.94 -11.40
N ASP A 298 16.51 23.43 -10.32
CA ASP A 298 17.19 23.78 -9.06
C ASP A 298 17.75 22.50 -8.42
N LEU A 299 18.87 22.04 -8.93
CA LEU A 299 19.68 20.98 -8.35
C LEU A 299 20.75 21.67 -7.49
N ALA A 300 20.63 21.56 -6.18
CA ALA A 300 21.76 21.87 -5.29
C ALA A 300 23.00 21.07 -5.77
N PRO A 301 24.20 21.66 -5.75
CA PRO A 301 25.39 21.00 -6.27
C PRO A 301 25.64 19.73 -5.46
N VAL A 302 25.64 18.59 -6.16
CA VAL A 302 26.20 17.35 -5.64
C VAL A 302 27.69 17.58 -5.59
N THR A 303 28.25 17.79 -4.40
CA THR A 303 29.68 17.89 -4.14
C THR A 303 30.37 16.64 -4.69
N GLU A 304 31.49 16.89 -5.40
CA GLU A 304 32.43 15.91 -5.93
C GLU A 304 33.05 15.06 -4.79
N GLU A 305 32.36 14.01 -4.34
CA GLU A 305 32.92 13.03 -3.37
C GLU A 305 32.80 11.57 -3.84
N LEU A 306 32.81 11.33 -5.14
CA LEU A 306 32.88 9.97 -5.71
C LEU A 306 33.98 9.82 -6.75
N GLN A 307 35.20 10.37 -6.42
CA GLN A 307 36.44 9.99 -7.10
C GLN A 307 37.49 9.64 -6.04
N ALA A 308 37.31 8.59 -5.30
CA ALA A 308 38.38 7.83 -4.63
C ALA A 308 37.75 6.69 -3.82
N VAL A 309 37.48 5.56 -4.43
CA VAL A 309 37.79 4.21 -3.90
C VAL A 309 37.74 3.24 -5.08
#